data_4ba1308d3276a48481d551fa8403f873
#
_entry.id   4ba1308d3276a48481d551fa8403f873
#
_cell.length_a   1.000
_cell.length_b   1.000
_cell.length_c   1.000
_cell.angle_alpha   90.00
_cell.angle_beta   90.00
_cell.angle_gamma   90.00
#
_symmetry.space_group_name_H-M   'P 1'
#
loop_
_entity.id
_entity.type
_entity.pdbx_description
1 polymer ?
#
loop_
_entity_poly.entity_id
_entity_poly.type
_entity_poly.pdbx_seq_one_letter_code
_entity_poly.pdbx_strand_id
1 'polypeptide(L)'
;VAQQVHLDRLPTWKNPKHGQQWINTLRDYAFPKIGRMPVDSIAQPEVLMCLSPIWTEKHETARRLAQRIKAVLDVAKSKGFRTGENPVSAIKDAKVLPKVTAKPKHHAAMKWQDVPAFYCDLENRNAMAAKALMFTCLTGSRTSEVLGMRWEEIDLENRLWVCPESRMKTNVVHRVPLTEEMLLIVEPLRAMASEYVFEGQKRHEPLSNMAMLMLLRRMKVEGVTVHGFRSAFRDWAAEATNVPREVAEMSLSHKVGSDVERAYARSDLLDRRRLLMERWSGFVTGQSGQVISIERQSGEKG
;
A
#
# COMPACT_ATOMS: atom_id res chain seq x y z
N VAL A 1 26.13 19.04 -3.82
CA VAL A 1 25.67 18.61 -2.47
C VAL A 1 24.49 17.65 -2.60
N ALA A 2 23.36 18.02 -3.25
CA ALA A 2 22.16 17.18 -3.26
C ALA A 2 22.38 15.77 -3.85
N GLN A 3 23.13 15.65 -4.95
CA GLN A 3 23.48 14.37 -5.55
C GLN A 3 24.30 13.49 -4.60
N GLN A 4 25.25 14.09 -3.87
CA GLN A 4 26.05 13.37 -2.90
C GLN A 4 25.18 12.88 -1.73
N VAL A 5 24.28 13.71 -1.21
CA VAL A 5 23.32 13.30 -0.16
C VAL A 5 22.43 12.16 -0.63
N HIS A 6 22.03 12.17 -1.92
CA HIS A 6 21.26 11.06 -2.50
C HIS A 6 22.08 9.78 -2.54
N LEU A 7 23.34 9.83 -3.02
CA LEU A 7 24.24 8.67 -3.08
C LEU A 7 24.53 8.10 -1.70
N ASP A 8 24.80 8.96 -0.71
CA ASP A 8 25.07 8.57 0.67
C ASP A 8 23.87 7.85 1.33
N ARG A 9 22.63 8.19 0.89
CA ARG A 9 21.38 7.60 1.41
C ARG A 9 20.87 6.39 0.63
N LEU A 10 21.32 6.18 -0.60
CA LEU A 10 20.86 5.07 -1.45
C LEU A 10 20.90 3.70 -0.74
N PRO A 11 21.99 3.33 0.00
CA PRO A 11 22.06 2.03 0.67
C PRO A 11 21.08 1.87 1.83
N THR A 12 20.54 2.99 2.36
CA THR A 12 19.61 2.95 3.51
C THR A 12 18.17 2.73 3.09
N TRP A 13 17.84 2.86 1.80
CA TRP A 13 16.48 2.71 1.31
C TRP A 13 16.18 1.29 0.83
N LYS A 14 15.28 0.61 1.51
CA LYS A 14 14.81 -0.73 1.14
C LYS A 14 14.15 -0.78 -0.25
N ASN A 15 13.55 0.32 -0.70
CA ASN A 15 12.86 0.39 -1.99
C ASN A 15 13.63 1.27 -2.98
N PRO A 16 14.23 0.71 -4.04
CA PRO A 16 14.97 1.47 -5.06
C PRO A 16 14.14 2.59 -5.72
N LYS A 17 12.82 2.37 -5.89
CA LYS A 17 11.91 3.40 -6.43
C LYS A 17 11.83 4.63 -5.53
N HIS A 18 11.95 4.45 -4.21
CA HIS A 18 11.97 5.58 -3.28
C HIS A 18 13.21 6.45 -3.48
N GLY A 19 14.39 5.83 -3.62
CA GLY A 19 15.63 6.53 -3.94
C GLY A 19 15.52 7.34 -5.23
N GLN A 20 15.01 6.71 -6.30
CA GLN A 20 14.82 7.39 -7.59
C GLN A 20 13.80 8.54 -7.50
N GLN A 21 12.68 8.35 -6.81
CA GLN A 21 11.70 9.42 -6.58
C GLN A 21 12.27 10.57 -5.75
N TRP A 22 13.18 10.27 -4.82
CA TRP A 22 13.80 11.28 -3.97
C TRP A 22 14.58 12.28 -4.81
N ILE A 23 15.48 11.82 -5.67
CA ILE A 23 16.28 12.71 -6.53
C ILE A 23 15.45 13.33 -7.65
N ASN A 24 14.51 12.59 -8.26
CA ASN A 24 13.64 13.10 -9.32
C ASN A 24 12.83 14.31 -8.86
N THR A 25 12.26 14.28 -7.65
CA THR A 25 11.51 15.44 -7.14
C THR A 25 12.38 16.68 -6.97
N LEU A 26 13.63 16.52 -6.51
CA LEU A 26 14.58 17.65 -6.48
C LEU A 26 14.93 18.13 -7.88
N ARG A 27 15.18 17.21 -8.81
CA ARG A 27 15.49 17.54 -10.20
C ARG A 27 14.36 18.29 -10.89
N ASP A 28 13.12 17.88 -10.66
CA ASP A 28 11.96 18.43 -11.36
C ASP A 28 11.50 19.77 -10.77
N TYR A 29 11.64 19.99 -9.46
CA TYR A 29 11.07 21.17 -8.78
C TYR A 29 12.08 22.11 -8.11
N ALA A 30 13.28 21.63 -7.73
CA ALA A 30 14.29 22.46 -7.08
C ALA A 30 15.43 22.84 -7.99
N PHE A 31 16.05 21.89 -8.70
CA PHE A 31 17.22 22.15 -9.51
C PHE A 31 17.03 23.21 -10.61
N PRO A 32 15.89 23.34 -11.29
CA PRO A 32 15.68 24.40 -12.26
C PRO A 32 15.78 25.81 -11.67
N LYS A 33 15.54 25.96 -10.35
CA LYS A 33 15.46 27.25 -9.66
C LYS A 33 16.71 27.52 -8.81
N ILE A 34 17.15 26.55 -8.03
CA ILE A 34 18.23 26.71 -7.05
C ILE A 34 19.42 25.77 -7.27
N GLY A 35 19.37 24.90 -8.30
CA GLY A 35 20.37 23.83 -8.46
C GLY A 35 21.79 24.34 -8.79
N ARG A 36 21.92 25.56 -9.37
CA ARG A 36 23.20 26.19 -9.69
C ARG A 36 23.70 27.18 -8.63
N MET A 37 22.86 27.43 -7.60
CA MET A 37 23.23 28.39 -6.54
C MET A 37 24.20 27.75 -5.55
N PRO A 38 25.15 28.52 -5.02
CA PRO A 38 25.93 28.09 -3.85
C PRO A 38 24.99 27.72 -2.70
N VAL A 39 25.25 26.59 -2.03
CA VAL A 39 24.35 26.06 -1.00
C VAL A 39 24.22 27.01 0.22
N ASP A 40 25.21 27.84 0.46
CA ASP A 40 25.21 28.83 1.54
C ASP A 40 24.32 30.04 1.22
N SER A 41 24.15 30.39 -0.07
CA SER A 41 23.31 31.50 -0.50
C SER A 41 21.82 31.18 -0.59
N ILE A 42 21.41 29.91 -0.39
CA ILE A 42 20.01 29.52 -0.43
C ILE A 42 19.31 29.97 0.86
N ALA A 43 18.44 30.95 0.78
CA ALA A 43 17.65 31.50 1.87
C ALA A 43 16.15 31.14 1.72
N GLN A 44 15.30 31.76 2.53
CA GLN A 44 13.83 31.53 2.49
C GLN A 44 13.19 31.86 1.13
N PRO A 45 13.51 32.98 0.45
CA PRO A 45 12.93 33.30 -0.85
C PRO A 45 13.18 32.20 -1.89
N GLU A 46 14.39 31.67 -1.95
CA GLU A 46 14.78 30.64 -2.92
C GLU A 46 14.03 29.33 -2.68
N VAL A 47 13.84 28.96 -1.40
CA VAL A 47 13.03 27.78 -1.04
C VAL A 47 11.55 28.02 -1.39
N LEU A 48 11.01 29.21 -1.11
CA LEU A 48 9.63 29.55 -1.44
C LEU A 48 9.39 29.56 -2.95
N MET A 49 10.35 30.01 -3.78
CA MET A 49 10.24 29.86 -5.22
C MET A 49 10.02 28.42 -5.65
N CYS A 50 10.61 27.44 -4.94
CA CYS A 50 10.42 26.03 -5.25
C CYS A 50 9.05 25.50 -4.77
N LEU A 51 8.60 25.92 -3.61
CA LEU A 51 7.42 25.36 -2.95
C LEU A 51 6.10 26.00 -3.35
N SER A 52 6.04 27.35 -3.43
CA SER A 52 4.80 28.10 -3.63
C SER A 52 4.02 27.68 -4.87
N PRO A 53 4.62 27.45 -6.05
CA PRO A 53 3.86 27.10 -7.24
C PRO A 53 3.11 25.77 -7.18
N ILE A 54 3.54 24.87 -6.27
CA ILE A 54 2.96 23.54 -6.15
C ILE A 54 2.31 23.30 -4.78
N TRP A 55 2.32 24.30 -3.90
CA TRP A 55 1.92 24.13 -2.51
C TRP A 55 0.45 23.75 -2.34
N THR A 56 -0.44 24.38 -3.06
CA THR A 56 -1.88 24.12 -2.99
C THR A 56 -2.33 23.00 -3.90
N GLU A 57 -1.78 22.92 -5.11
CA GLU A 57 -2.22 21.94 -6.13
C GLU A 57 -1.65 20.54 -5.89
N LYS A 58 -0.38 20.45 -5.50
CA LYS A 58 0.36 19.20 -5.30
C LYS A 58 0.93 19.14 -3.89
N HIS A 59 0.10 19.38 -2.90
CA HIS A 59 0.53 19.61 -1.51
C HIS A 59 1.46 18.53 -0.96
N GLU A 60 1.14 17.24 -1.17
CA GLU A 60 2.01 16.15 -0.69
C GLU A 60 3.38 16.14 -1.40
N THR A 61 3.43 16.47 -2.69
CA THR A 61 4.68 16.64 -3.43
C THR A 61 5.49 17.80 -2.87
N ALA A 62 4.83 18.94 -2.61
CA ALA A 62 5.46 20.13 -2.02
C ALA A 62 6.03 19.83 -0.61
N ARG A 63 5.27 19.14 0.23
CA ARG A 63 5.75 18.69 1.55
C ARG A 63 6.99 17.83 1.45
N ARG A 64 6.98 16.83 0.54
CA ARG A 64 8.13 15.95 0.31
C ARG A 64 9.32 16.72 -0.26
N LEU A 65 9.08 17.67 -1.17
CA LEU A 65 10.11 18.54 -1.67
C LEU A 65 10.76 19.37 -0.56
N ALA A 66 9.96 19.99 0.31
CA ALA A 66 10.45 20.72 1.48
C ALA A 66 11.33 19.85 2.39
N GLN A 67 10.88 18.62 2.71
CA GLN A 67 11.67 17.67 3.50
C GLN A 67 13.00 17.31 2.84
N ARG A 68 13.04 17.18 1.50
CA ARG A 68 14.26 16.84 0.74
C ARG A 68 15.22 18.01 0.69
N ILE A 69 14.73 19.24 0.42
CA ILE A 69 15.53 20.46 0.49
C ILE A 69 16.10 20.61 1.90
N LYS A 70 15.26 20.45 2.94
CA LYS A 70 15.72 20.50 4.32
C LYS A 70 16.87 19.52 4.58
N ALA A 71 16.71 18.27 4.17
CA ALA A 71 17.71 17.24 4.37
C ALA A 71 19.05 17.56 3.66
N VAL A 72 18.99 18.13 2.47
CA VAL A 72 20.20 18.56 1.73
C VAL A 72 20.91 19.71 2.45
N LEU A 73 20.16 20.72 2.91
CA LEU A 73 20.70 21.88 3.60
C LEU A 73 21.23 21.55 5.00
N ASP A 74 20.59 20.61 5.73
CA ASP A 74 21.09 20.11 7.01
C ASP A 74 22.46 19.40 6.84
N VAL A 75 22.60 18.56 5.83
CA VAL A 75 23.90 17.92 5.49
C VAL A 75 24.92 18.95 5.05
N ALA A 76 24.52 19.96 4.27
CA ALA A 76 25.43 21.03 3.89
C ALA A 76 25.95 21.80 5.12
N LYS A 77 25.09 22.07 6.10
CA LYS A 77 25.46 22.71 7.37
C LYS A 77 26.42 21.82 8.18
N SER A 78 26.12 20.55 8.31
CA SER A 78 26.98 19.62 9.07
C SER A 78 28.36 19.41 8.44
N LYS A 79 28.49 19.59 7.11
CA LYS A 79 29.77 19.50 6.40
C LYS A 79 30.49 20.87 6.27
N GLY A 80 29.97 21.93 6.89
CA GLY A 80 30.57 23.27 6.84
C GLY A 80 30.40 24.00 5.51
N PHE A 81 29.58 23.48 4.57
CA PHE A 81 29.30 24.13 3.30
C PHE A 81 28.25 25.25 3.41
N ARG A 82 27.64 25.39 4.58
CA ARG A 82 26.65 26.39 4.94
C ARG A 82 26.78 26.75 6.42
N THR A 83 26.73 28.05 6.72
CA THR A 83 26.82 28.58 8.09
C THR A 83 25.47 28.94 8.69
N GLY A 84 24.53 29.41 7.85
CA GLY A 84 23.22 29.85 8.29
C GLY A 84 22.27 28.73 8.73
N GLU A 85 21.19 29.12 9.43
CA GLU A 85 20.10 28.21 9.80
C GLU A 85 19.36 27.67 8.55
N ASN A 86 18.71 26.51 8.71
CA ASN A 86 17.97 25.92 7.60
C ASN A 86 16.69 26.71 7.29
N PRO A 87 16.59 27.34 6.13
CA PRO A 87 15.46 28.21 5.77
C PRO A 87 14.12 27.46 5.71
N VAL A 88 14.13 26.16 5.48
CA VAL A 88 12.89 25.33 5.47
C VAL A 88 12.26 25.28 6.84
N SER A 89 13.08 25.21 7.91
CA SER A 89 12.60 25.23 9.29
C SER A 89 11.92 26.57 9.59
N ALA A 90 12.55 27.67 9.27
CA ALA A 90 12.02 29.02 9.48
C ALA A 90 10.69 29.27 8.72
N ILE A 91 10.57 28.80 7.46
CA ILE A 91 9.33 28.86 6.68
C ILE A 91 8.20 28.12 7.38
N LYS A 92 8.48 26.93 7.91
CA LYS A 92 7.50 26.10 8.63
C LYS A 92 7.06 26.76 9.93
N ASP A 93 7.99 27.25 10.73
CA ASP A 93 7.74 27.82 12.05
C ASP A 93 6.99 29.15 11.96
N ALA A 94 7.34 29.98 10.98
CA ALA A 94 6.66 31.23 10.68
C ALA A 94 5.32 31.06 9.94
N LYS A 95 4.95 29.81 9.58
CA LYS A 95 3.71 29.50 8.83
C LYS A 95 3.53 30.34 7.56
N VAL A 96 4.63 30.62 6.85
CA VAL A 96 4.65 31.49 5.65
C VAL A 96 3.76 30.94 4.53
N LEU A 97 3.68 29.62 4.40
CA LEU A 97 2.85 28.97 3.40
C LEU A 97 1.43 28.72 3.94
N PRO A 98 0.39 28.92 3.10
CA PRO A 98 -0.99 28.81 3.55
C PRO A 98 -1.30 27.40 4.06
N LYS A 99 -2.19 27.34 5.07
CA LYS A 99 -2.67 26.04 5.57
C LYS A 99 -3.55 25.38 4.50
N VAL A 100 -3.13 24.22 4.03
CA VAL A 100 -3.95 23.41 3.13
C VAL A 100 -4.89 22.56 3.97
N THR A 101 -6.19 22.88 3.91
CA THR A 101 -7.26 22.19 4.66
C THR A 101 -7.90 21.05 3.87
N ALA A 102 -7.42 20.79 2.65
CA ALA A 102 -7.93 19.68 1.85
C ALA A 102 -7.81 18.36 2.63
N LYS A 103 -8.95 17.76 2.95
CA LYS A 103 -8.95 16.41 3.52
C LYS A 103 -8.23 15.45 2.56
N PRO A 104 -7.41 14.53 3.07
CA PRO A 104 -6.85 13.48 2.22
C PRO A 104 -8.00 12.82 1.46
N LYS A 105 -7.94 12.82 0.13
CA LYS A 105 -8.91 12.06 -0.66
C LYS A 105 -8.67 10.59 -0.34
N HIS A 106 -9.70 9.90 0.15
CA HIS A 106 -9.67 8.46 0.27
C HIS A 106 -9.37 7.87 -1.12
N HIS A 107 -8.65 6.76 -1.15
CA HIS A 107 -8.48 6.04 -2.40
C HIS A 107 -9.86 5.70 -2.93
N ALA A 108 -10.07 5.97 -4.21
CA ALA A 108 -11.30 5.61 -4.88
C ALA A 108 -11.47 4.09 -4.79
N ALA A 109 -12.55 3.66 -4.15
CA ALA A 109 -12.86 2.28 -3.85
C ALA A 109 -14.23 1.92 -4.45
N MET A 110 -14.36 0.70 -4.92
CA MET A 110 -15.65 0.11 -5.27
C MET A 110 -16.47 -0.07 -3.98
N LYS A 111 -17.76 0.18 -4.02
CA LYS A 111 -18.64 -0.21 -2.92
C LYS A 111 -18.57 -1.72 -2.74
N TRP A 112 -18.51 -2.20 -1.52
CA TRP A 112 -18.37 -3.64 -1.29
C TRP A 112 -19.54 -4.45 -1.85
N GLN A 113 -20.74 -3.86 -1.94
CA GLN A 113 -21.92 -4.48 -2.54
C GLN A 113 -21.76 -4.78 -4.03
N ASP A 114 -20.93 -4.00 -4.73
CA ASP A 114 -20.69 -4.11 -6.16
C ASP A 114 -19.55 -5.09 -6.51
N VAL A 115 -18.77 -5.50 -5.51
CA VAL A 115 -17.60 -6.37 -5.71
C VAL A 115 -17.98 -7.73 -6.30
N PRO A 116 -19.07 -8.41 -5.91
CA PRO A 116 -19.45 -9.69 -6.50
C PRO A 116 -19.72 -9.62 -8.01
N ALA A 117 -20.46 -8.62 -8.47
CA ALA A 117 -20.74 -8.43 -9.90
C ALA A 117 -19.44 -8.15 -10.68
N PHE A 118 -18.56 -7.33 -10.13
CA PHE A 118 -17.25 -7.06 -10.72
C PHE A 118 -16.35 -8.32 -10.75
N TYR A 119 -16.39 -9.13 -9.71
CA TYR A 119 -15.62 -10.37 -9.63
C TYR A 119 -16.07 -11.38 -10.69
N CYS A 120 -17.37 -11.56 -10.89
CA CYS A 120 -17.94 -12.38 -11.95
C CYS A 120 -17.47 -11.92 -13.36
N ASP A 121 -17.37 -10.62 -13.59
CA ASP A 121 -16.79 -10.06 -14.82
C ASP A 121 -15.30 -10.41 -15.00
N LEU A 122 -14.54 -10.52 -13.90
CA LEU A 122 -13.14 -10.94 -13.95
C LEU A 122 -12.98 -12.44 -14.29
N GLU A 123 -13.85 -13.30 -13.79
CA GLU A 123 -13.83 -14.76 -14.05
C GLU A 123 -13.90 -15.07 -15.54
N ASN A 124 -14.63 -14.26 -16.30
CA ASN A 124 -14.75 -14.40 -17.74
C ASN A 124 -13.49 -13.98 -18.53
N ARG A 125 -12.39 -13.60 -17.84
CA ARG A 125 -11.16 -13.09 -18.45
C ARG A 125 -9.99 -14.01 -18.23
N ASN A 126 -9.54 -14.67 -19.30
CA ASN A 126 -8.37 -15.54 -19.21
C ASN A 126 -7.03 -14.77 -19.34
N ALA A 127 -6.77 -13.84 -18.41
CA ALA A 127 -5.54 -13.07 -18.37
C ALA A 127 -4.88 -13.19 -16.99
N MET A 128 -3.54 -13.32 -16.95
CA MET A 128 -2.80 -13.38 -15.68
C MET A 128 -3.11 -12.18 -14.78
N ALA A 129 -3.26 -10.99 -15.37
CA ALA A 129 -3.66 -9.79 -14.63
C ALA A 129 -5.08 -9.89 -14.01
N ALA A 130 -6.01 -10.63 -14.64
CA ALA A 130 -7.33 -10.88 -14.07
C ALA A 130 -7.23 -11.83 -12.88
N LYS A 131 -6.50 -12.93 -12.99
CA LYS A 131 -6.25 -13.87 -11.90
C LYS A 131 -5.58 -13.19 -10.70
N ALA A 132 -4.56 -12.34 -10.94
CA ALA A 132 -3.92 -11.56 -9.89
C ALA A 132 -4.89 -10.55 -9.23
N LEU A 133 -5.79 -9.94 -10.00
CA LEU A 133 -6.77 -8.99 -9.48
C LEU A 133 -7.87 -9.72 -8.68
N MET A 134 -8.37 -10.87 -9.17
CA MET A 134 -9.29 -11.75 -8.43
C MET A 134 -8.71 -12.15 -7.07
N PHE A 135 -7.46 -12.62 -7.06
CA PHE A 135 -6.76 -12.97 -5.83
C PHE A 135 -6.58 -11.76 -4.90
N THR A 136 -6.32 -10.58 -5.47
CA THR A 136 -6.25 -9.32 -4.69
C THR A 136 -7.60 -8.94 -4.09
N CYS A 137 -8.70 -9.13 -4.81
CA CYS A 137 -10.06 -8.89 -4.30
C CYS A 137 -10.37 -9.81 -3.11
N LEU A 138 -10.05 -11.10 -3.22
CA LEU A 138 -10.33 -12.09 -2.17
C LEU A 138 -9.45 -11.89 -0.92
N THR A 139 -8.15 -11.62 -1.10
CA THR A 139 -7.22 -11.49 0.03
C THR A 139 -7.20 -10.10 0.66
N GLY A 140 -7.62 -9.08 -0.06
CA GLY A 140 -7.40 -7.68 0.33
C GLY A 140 -5.90 -7.32 0.45
N SER A 141 -4.97 -8.12 -0.09
CA SER A 141 -3.53 -7.89 0.01
C SER A 141 -3.07 -6.71 -0.85
N ARG A 142 -1.88 -6.15 -0.56
CA ARG A 142 -1.35 -5.03 -1.36
C ARG A 142 -0.89 -5.50 -2.72
N THR A 143 -1.03 -4.65 -3.73
CA THR A 143 -0.59 -4.91 -5.11
C THR A 143 0.81 -5.53 -5.18
N SER A 144 1.78 -4.94 -4.47
CA SER A 144 3.17 -5.44 -4.50
C SER A 144 3.35 -6.78 -3.79
N GLU A 145 2.51 -7.09 -2.81
CA GLU A 145 2.53 -8.36 -2.10
C GLU A 145 2.04 -9.49 -3.04
N VAL A 146 0.90 -9.26 -3.72
CA VAL A 146 0.32 -10.23 -4.66
C VAL A 146 1.24 -10.42 -5.89
N LEU A 147 1.65 -9.34 -6.54
CA LEU A 147 2.46 -9.43 -7.76
C LEU A 147 3.82 -10.10 -7.54
N GLY A 148 4.42 -9.93 -6.36
CA GLY A 148 5.67 -10.57 -6.02
C GLY A 148 5.51 -11.91 -5.31
N MET A 149 4.32 -12.49 -5.24
CA MET A 149 4.05 -13.77 -4.58
C MET A 149 4.82 -14.90 -5.24
N ARG A 150 5.50 -15.72 -4.41
CA ARG A 150 6.32 -16.85 -4.85
C ARG A 150 5.71 -18.15 -4.39
N TRP A 151 5.99 -19.23 -5.13
CA TRP A 151 5.50 -20.57 -4.77
C TRP A 151 6.04 -21.07 -3.44
N GLU A 152 7.27 -20.72 -3.08
CA GLU A 152 7.89 -21.04 -1.79
C GLU A 152 7.18 -20.43 -0.58
N GLU A 153 6.35 -19.41 -0.80
CA GLU A 153 5.57 -18.72 0.22
C GLU A 153 4.22 -19.41 0.49
N ILE A 154 3.83 -20.39 -0.34
CA ILE A 154 2.52 -21.06 -0.25
C ILE A 154 2.68 -22.41 0.45
N ASP A 155 2.02 -22.53 1.58
CA ASP A 155 1.81 -23.78 2.30
C ASP A 155 0.41 -24.30 1.96
N LEU A 156 0.35 -25.25 1.01
CA LEU A 156 -0.93 -25.82 0.56
C LEU A 156 -1.54 -26.74 1.62
N GLU A 157 -0.73 -27.41 2.43
CA GLU A 157 -1.20 -28.33 3.49
C GLU A 157 -1.96 -27.55 4.55
N ASN A 158 -1.39 -26.42 5.02
CA ASN A 158 -2.01 -25.57 6.02
C ASN A 158 -2.92 -24.49 5.42
N ARG A 159 -3.02 -24.42 4.09
CA ARG A 159 -3.76 -23.39 3.34
C ARG A 159 -3.37 -21.99 3.78
N LEU A 160 -2.09 -21.66 3.66
CA LEU A 160 -1.51 -20.38 4.05
C LEU A 160 -0.63 -19.81 2.93
N TRP A 161 -0.69 -18.52 2.76
CA TRP A 161 0.35 -17.76 2.10
C TRP A 161 1.13 -16.97 3.15
N VAL A 162 2.41 -17.24 3.26
CA VAL A 162 3.31 -16.62 4.24
C VAL A 162 4.19 -15.59 3.54
N CYS A 163 3.73 -14.33 3.51
CA CYS A 163 4.49 -13.24 2.92
C CYS A 163 5.64 -12.84 3.86
N PRO A 164 6.91 -12.94 3.44
CA PRO A 164 8.05 -12.68 4.31
C PRO A 164 8.18 -11.18 4.64
N GLU A 165 8.78 -10.86 5.80
CA GLU A 165 8.96 -9.49 6.29
C GLU A 165 9.68 -8.56 5.29
N SER A 166 10.62 -9.11 4.51
CA SER A 166 11.39 -8.37 3.50
C SER A 166 10.52 -7.75 2.41
N ARG A 167 9.36 -8.36 2.12
CA ARG A 167 8.38 -7.92 1.13
C ARG A 167 7.25 -7.08 1.75
N MET A 168 7.13 -7.10 3.08
CA MET A 168 6.08 -6.38 3.79
C MET A 168 6.44 -4.92 4.06
N LYS A 169 5.50 -4.01 3.82
CA LYS A 169 5.65 -2.60 4.19
C LYS A 169 5.80 -2.40 5.70
N THR A 170 5.23 -3.30 6.48
CA THR A 170 5.25 -3.26 7.96
C THR A 170 6.51 -3.87 8.57
N ASN A 171 7.35 -4.53 7.77
CA ASN A 171 8.51 -5.34 8.18
C ASN A 171 8.13 -6.43 9.22
N VAL A 172 6.98 -7.03 9.06
CA VAL A 172 6.48 -8.16 9.87
C VAL A 172 5.94 -9.19 8.92
N VAL A 173 6.27 -10.46 9.13
CA VAL A 173 5.70 -11.59 8.38
C VAL A 173 4.18 -11.52 8.41
N HIS A 174 3.55 -11.74 7.27
CA HIS A 174 2.09 -11.77 7.18
C HIS A 174 1.60 -13.11 6.66
N ARG A 175 0.84 -13.81 7.49
CA ARG A 175 0.19 -15.07 7.13
C ARG A 175 -1.21 -14.77 6.63
N VAL A 176 -1.52 -15.14 5.39
CA VAL A 176 -2.83 -14.96 4.76
C VAL A 176 -3.48 -16.34 4.66
N PRO A 177 -4.63 -16.59 5.34
CA PRO A 177 -5.38 -17.81 5.15
C PRO A 177 -5.88 -17.90 3.72
N LEU A 178 -5.64 -19.03 3.06
CA LEU A 178 -6.12 -19.30 1.71
C LEU A 178 -7.45 -20.04 1.78
N THR A 179 -8.47 -19.47 1.17
CA THR A 179 -9.79 -20.09 1.00
C THR A 179 -9.79 -20.99 -0.23
N GLU A 180 -10.83 -21.82 -0.39
CA GLU A 180 -10.97 -22.69 -1.57
C GLU A 180 -10.95 -21.88 -2.87
N GLU A 181 -11.65 -20.75 -2.91
CA GLU A 181 -11.74 -19.88 -4.08
C GLU A 181 -10.37 -19.26 -4.44
N MET A 182 -9.54 -18.98 -3.44
CA MET A 182 -8.16 -18.50 -3.68
C MET A 182 -7.28 -19.63 -4.24
N LEU A 183 -7.43 -20.84 -3.74
CA LEU A 183 -6.70 -22.03 -4.23
C LEU A 183 -7.09 -22.34 -5.68
N LEU A 184 -8.37 -22.28 -6.03
CA LEU A 184 -8.85 -22.45 -7.42
C LEU A 184 -8.20 -21.46 -8.41
N ILE A 185 -7.78 -20.27 -7.94
CA ILE A 185 -7.06 -19.32 -8.80
C ILE A 185 -5.60 -19.73 -8.96
N VAL A 186 -4.92 -20.13 -7.88
CA VAL A 186 -3.46 -20.27 -7.87
C VAL A 186 -3.00 -21.66 -8.29
N GLU A 187 -3.67 -22.74 -7.89
CA GLU A 187 -3.23 -24.12 -8.16
C GLU A 187 -3.04 -24.41 -9.67
N PRO A 188 -3.94 -23.97 -10.57
CA PRO A 188 -3.74 -24.20 -12.01
C PRO A 188 -2.49 -23.51 -12.56
N LEU A 189 -2.00 -22.44 -11.90
CA LEU A 189 -0.81 -21.70 -12.33
C LEU A 189 0.49 -22.42 -12.03
N ARG A 190 0.48 -23.42 -11.13
CA ARG A 190 1.66 -24.20 -10.77
C ARG A 190 2.29 -24.94 -11.97
N ALA A 191 1.46 -25.31 -12.93
CA ALA A 191 1.91 -25.96 -14.17
C ALA A 191 2.82 -25.08 -15.04
N MET A 192 2.87 -23.76 -14.80
CA MET A 192 3.71 -22.83 -15.57
C MET A 192 5.20 -22.90 -15.20
N ALA A 193 5.56 -23.62 -14.14
CA ALA A 193 6.93 -23.81 -13.65
C ALA A 193 7.74 -22.51 -13.49
N SER A 194 7.06 -21.44 -13.07
CA SER A 194 7.65 -20.15 -12.74
C SER A 194 7.98 -20.06 -11.26
N GLU A 195 8.93 -19.20 -10.89
CA GLU A 195 9.20 -18.83 -9.49
C GLU A 195 8.05 -18.02 -8.87
N TYR A 196 7.41 -17.17 -9.70
CA TYR A 196 6.30 -16.32 -9.29
C TYR A 196 4.95 -16.98 -9.59
N VAL A 197 3.99 -16.83 -8.67
CA VAL A 197 2.62 -17.30 -8.87
C VAL A 197 1.95 -16.55 -10.03
N PHE A 198 2.12 -15.24 -10.08
CA PHE A 198 1.58 -14.37 -11.14
C PHE A 198 2.75 -13.89 -12.03
N GLU A 199 3.18 -14.77 -12.93
CA GLU A 199 4.27 -14.48 -13.85
C GLU A 199 3.89 -13.40 -14.88
N GLY A 200 4.86 -12.57 -15.23
CA GLY A 200 4.73 -11.53 -16.25
C GLY A 200 4.89 -12.06 -17.67
N GLN A 201 4.98 -11.14 -18.63
CA GLN A 201 5.26 -11.50 -20.03
C GLN A 201 6.70 -12.01 -20.23
N LYS A 202 7.62 -11.53 -19.41
CA LYS A 202 8.99 -12.05 -19.39
C LYS A 202 9.07 -13.17 -18.40
N ARG A 203 9.65 -14.27 -18.88
CA ARG A 203 9.84 -15.47 -18.07
C ARG A 203 10.66 -15.18 -16.81
N HIS A 204 10.25 -15.73 -15.67
CA HIS A 204 10.87 -15.52 -14.35
C HIS A 204 10.80 -14.07 -13.83
N GLU A 205 9.95 -13.22 -14.40
CA GLU A 205 9.66 -11.90 -13.85
C GLU A 205 8.19 -11.84 -13.40
N PRO A 206 7.88 -11.13 -12.31
CA PRO A 206 6.50 -10.95 -11.87
C PRO A 206 5.74 -10.04 -12.83
N LEU A 207 4.42 -10.06 -12.76
CA LEU A 207 3.57 -9.08 -13.45
C LEU A 207 4.00 -7.64 -13.12
N SER A 208 3.92 -6.76 -14.12
CA SER A 208 4.23 -5.35 -13.90
C SER A 208 3.30 -4.72 -12.86
N ASN A 209 3.81 -3.74 -12.11
CA ASN A 209 3.00 -3.00 -11.11
C ASN A 209 1.76 -2.31 -11.70
N MET A 210 1.72 -2.13 -13.01
CA MET A 210 0.59 -1.50 -13.70
C MET A 210 -0.40 -2.50 -14.26
N ALA A 211 -0.10 -3.80 -14.25
CA ALA A 211 -0.90 -4.81 -14.94
C ALA A 211 -2.37 -4.81 -14.51
N MET A 212 -2.64 -4.89 -13.21
CA MET A 212 -4.00 -4.85 -12.67
C MET A 212 -4.69 -3.51 -12.90
N LEU A 213 -3.98 -2.37 -12.75
CA LEU A 213 -4.55 -1.05 -12.99
C LEU A 213 -4.91 -0.86 -14.48
N MET A 214 -4.06 -1.34 -15.40
CA MET A 214 -4.35 -1.29 -16.83
C MET A 214 -5.51 -2.20 -17.22
N LEU A 215 -5.70 -3.31 -16.49
CA LEU A 215 -6.88 -4.15 -16.66
C LEU A 215 -8.15 -3.39 -16.26
N LEU A 216 -8.20 -2.75 -15.08
CA LEU A 216 -9.34 -1.92 -14.64
C LEU A 216 -9.69 -0.85 -15.70
N ARG A 217 -8.69 -0.17 -16.25
CA ARG A 217 -8.89 0.82 -17.32
C ARG A 217 -9.49 0.22 -18.58
N ARG A 218 -8.98 -0.95 -19.03
CA ARG A 218 -9.55 -1.68 -20.19
C ARG A 218 -10.98 -2.14 -19.97
N MET A 219 -11.32 -2.48 -18.72
CA MET A 219 -12.69 -2.82 -18.31
C MET A 219 -13.57 -1.57 -18.15
N LYS A 220 -13.02 -0.35 -18.35
CA LYS A 220 -13.71 0.93 -18.16
C LYS A 220 -14.29 1.10 -16.76
N VAL A 221 -13.65 0.51 -15.74
CA VAL A 221 -14.02 0.68 -14.34
C VAL A 221 -13.43 2.01 -13.85
N GLU A 222 -14.31 3.01 -13.77
CA GLU A 222 -13.91 4.36 -13.35
C GLU A 222 -14.03 4.52 -11.82
N GLY A 223 -13.25 5.44 -11.26
CA GLY A 223 -13.34 5.75 -9.83
C GLY A 223 -12.90 4.61 -8.89
N VAL A 224 -12.17 3.60 -9.39
CA VAL A 224 -11.69 2.46 -8.60
C VAL A 224 -10.18 2.29 -8.77
N THR A 225 -9.50 1.96 -7.69
CA THR A 225 -8.09 1.58 -7.70
C THR A 225 -7.94 0.15 -7.19
N VAL A 226 -6.87 -0.54 -7.58
CA VAL A 226 -6.55 -1.88 -7.03
C VAL A 226 -6.46 -1.83 -5.50
N HIS A 227 -5.92 -0.75 -4.93
CA HIS A 227 -5.88 -0.57 -3.48
C HIS A 227 -7.27 -0.39 -2.86
N GLY A 228 -8.24 0.10 -3.62
CA GLY A 228 -9.63 0.31 -3.18
C GLY A 228 -10.34 -0.97 -2.75
N PHE A 229 -9.96 -2.14 -3.27
CA PHE A 229 -10.55 -3.42 -2.84
C PHE A 229 -10.24 -3.75 -1.39
N ARG A 230 -9.13 -3.26 -0.83
CA ARG A 230 -8.85 -3.37 0.61
C ARG A 230 -9.82 -2.53 1.44
N SER A 231 -10.21 -1.37 0.91
CA SER A 231 -11.25 -0.54 1.56
C SER A 231 -12.60 -1.24 1.48
N ALA A 232 -12.97 -1.82 0.33
CA ALA A 232 -14.21 -2.58 0.18
C ALA A 232 -14.29 -3.76 1.16
N PHE A 233 -13.22 -4.54 1.32
CA PHE A 233 -13.14 -5.61 2.34
C PHE A 233 -13.34 -5.07 3.76
N ARG A 234 -12.65 -3.98 4.10
CA ARG A 234 -12.73 -3.38 5.43
C ARG A 234 -14.13 -2.84 5.73
N ASP A 235 -14.74 -2.15 4.76
CA ASP A 235 -16.08 -1.59 4.88
C ASP A 235 -17.13 -2.72 5.02
N TRP A 236 -17.01 -3.79 4.20
CA TRP A 236 -17.83 -4.98 4.34
C TRP A 236 -17.68 -5.64 5.72
N ALA A 237 -16.45 -5.81 6.20
CA ALA A 237 -16.22 -6.41 7.51
C ALA A 237 -16.87 -5.59 8.64
N ALA A 238 -16.84 -4.25 8.52
CA ALA A 238 -17.42 -3.34 9.51
C ALA A 238 -18.96 -3.26 9.43
N GLU A 239 -19.54 -3.29 8.22
CA GLU A 239 -20.96 -3.03 8.00
C GLU A 239 -21.79 -4.32 7.94
N ALA A 240 -21.22 -5.41 7.43
CA ALA A 240 -21.93 -6.65 7.17
C ALA A 240 -21.57 -7.80 8.15
N THR A 241 -20.67 -7.55 9.11
CA THR A 241 -20.24 -8.59 10.05
C THR A 241 -20.15 -8.09 11.50
N ASN A 242 -20.19 -9.02 12.44
CA ASN A 242 -19.95 -8.75 13.88
C ASN A 242 -18.48 -9.04 14.29
N VAL A 243 -17.56 -9.11 13.32
CA VAL A 243 -16.16 -9.42 13.59
C VAL A 243 -15.48 -8.23 14.27
N PRO A 244 -14.71 -8.44 15.35
CA PRO A 244 -13.93 -7.39 15.97
C PRO A 244 -13.03 -6.68 14.96
N ARG A 245 -12.98 -5.34 15.04
CA ARG A 245 -12.21 -4.50 14.12
C ARG A 245 -10.75 -4.97 13.99
N GLU A 246 -10.14 -5.40 15.08
CA GLU A 246 -8.77 -5.90 15.11
C GLU A 246 -8.52 -7.07 14.16
N VAL A 247 -9.50 -8.00 14.04
CA VAL A 247 -9.40 -9.15 13.14
C VAL A 247 -9.36 -8.70 11.69
N ALA A 248 -10.23 -7.76 11.30
CA ALA A 248 -10.26 -7.19 9.96
C ALA A 248 -8.96 -6.40 9.64
N GLU A 249 -8.48 -5.58 10.58
CA GLU A 249 -7.25 -4.80 10.40
C GLU A 249 -6.01 -5.73 10.30
N MET A 250 -5.95 -6.78 11.12
CA MET A 250 -4.87 -7.77 11.05
C MET A 250 -4.92 -8.60 9.76
N SER A 251 -6.10 -8.89 9.22
CA SER A 251 -6.25 -9.53 7.91
C SER A 251 -5.64 -8.68 6.79
N LEU A 252 -5.65 -7.36 6.95
CA LEU A 252 -5.02 -6.41 6.02
C LEU A 252 -3.57 -6.09 6.38
N SER A 253 -2.94 -6.76 7.33
CA SER A 253 -1.59 -6.40 7.81
C SER A 253 -1.48 -4.92 8.22
N HIS A 254 -2.52 -4.39 8.87
CA HIS A 254 -2.46 -3.08 9.51
C HIS A 254 -1.95 -3.22 10.94
N LYS A 255 -1.27 -2.20 11.42
CA LYS A 255 -0.86 -2.13 12.82
C LYS A 255 -2.09 -1.85 13.69
N VAL A 256 -2.35 -2.71 14.66
CA VAL A 256 -3.43 -2.57 15.63
C VAL A 256 -2.84 -2.26 16.99
N GLY A 257 -3.42 -1.31 17.70
CA GLY A 257 -2.96 -0.90 19.02
C GLY A 257 -1.65 -0.10 19.05
N SER A 258 -1.25 0.28 20.24
CA SER A 258 0.02 0.96 20.53
C SER A 258 1.22 0.03 20.38
N ASP A 259 2.43 0.58 20.35
CA ASP A 259 3.66 -0.23 20.30
C ASP A 259 3.77 -1.17 21.51
N VAL A 260 3.27 -0.73 22.68
CA VAL A 260 3.25 -1.51 23.91
C VAL A 260 2.27 -2.68 23.78
N GLU A 261 1.03 -2.44 23.37
CA GLU A 261 0.03 -3.49 23.18
C GLU A 261 0.51 -4.56 22.18
N ARG A 262 1.17 -4.14 21.09
CA ARG A 262 1.73 -5.07 20.10
C ARG A 262 2.86 -5.94 20.66
N ALA A 263 3.68 -5.40 21.58
CA ALA A 263 4.74 -6.17 22.22
C ALA A 263 4.20 -7.31 23.10
N TYR A 264 2.98 -7.16 23.62
CA TYR A 264 2.29 -8.18 24.42
C TYR A 264 1.38 -9.10 23.59
N ALA A 265 1.02 -8.72 22.37
CA ALA A 265 0.16 -9.54 21.51
C ALA A 265 0.94 -10.76 20.96
N ARG A 266 0.63 -11.94 21.48
CA ARG A 266 1.29 -13.21 21.10
C ARG A 266 0.59 -13.92 19.94
N SER A 267 -0.64 -13.57 19.62
CA SER A 267 -1.45 -14.19 18.57
C SER A 267 -1.68 -13.23 17.42
N ASP A 268 -1.63 -13.74 16.19
CA ASP A 268 -2.06 -13.02 14.98
C ASP A 268 -3.52 -13.30 14.61
N LEU A 269 -4.29 -13.94 15.51
CA LEU A 269 -5.70 -14.28 15.36
C LEU A 269 -6.01 -15.10 14.09
N LEU A 270 -5.10 -16.00 13.67
CA LEU A 270 -5.15 -16.70 12.39
C LEU A 270 -6.50 -17.39 12.15
N ASP A 271 -7.02 -18.13 13.13
CA ASP A 271 -8.28 -18.87 12.96
C ASP A 271 -9.48 -17.94 12.78
N ARG A 272 -9.54 -16.83 13.54
CA ARG A 272 -10.59 -15.82 13.37
C ARG A 272 -10.48 -15.12 12.02
N ARG A 273 -9.27 -14.89 11.55
CA ARG A 273 -9.00 -14.31 10.23
C ARG A 273 -9.37 -15.28 9.12
N ARG A 274 -9.15 -16.59 9.31
CA ARG A 274 -9.58 -17.63 8.36
C ARG A 274 -11.09 -17.59 8.17
N LEU A 275 -11.86 -17.62 9.25
CA LEU A 275 -13.32 -17.54 9.19
C LEU A 275 -13.81 -16.23 8.51
N LEU A 276 -13.15 -15.11 8.77
CA LEU A 276 -13.49 -13.85 8.12
C LEU A 276 -13.21 -13.90 6.61
N MET A 277 -12.06 -14.46 6.19
CA MET A 277 -11.68 -14.60 4.80
C MET A 277 -12.60 -15.56 4.04
N GLU A 278 -13.01 -16.66 4.64
CA GLU A 278 -14.00 -17.61 4.09
C GLU A 278 -15.34 -16.92 3.83
N ARG A 279 -15.85 -16.14 4.80
CA ARG A 279 -17.08 -15.37 4.63
C ARG A 279 -16.97 -14.33 3.52
N TRP A 280 -15.83 -13.63 3.46
CA TRP A 280 -15.59 -12.64 2.41
C TRP A 280 -15.52 -13.28 1.05
N SER A 281 -14.76 -14.38 0.89
CA SER A 281 -14.64 -15.11 -0.37
C SER A 281 -16.00 -15.64 -0.83
N GLY A 282 -16.77 -16.26 0.05
CA GLY A 282 -18.12 -16.72 -0.26
C GLY A 282 -19.06 -15.59 -0.67
N PHE A 283 -18.96 -14.41 -0.03
CA PHE A 283 -19.72 -13.23 -0.44
C PHE A 283 -19.30 -12.76 -1.85
N VAL A 284 -18.00 -12.63 -2.11
CA VAL A 284 -17.47 -12.12 -3.39
C VAL A 284 -17.80 -13.05 -4.56
N THR A 285 -17.75 -14.36 -4.34
CA THR A 285 -18.03 -15.37 -5.38
C THR A 285 -19.51 -15.74 -5.51
N GLY A 286 -20.36 -15.14 -4.70
CA GLY A 286 -21.80 -15.44 -4.71
C GLY A 286 -22.15 -16.82 -4.14
N GLN A 287 -21.20 -17.50 -3.51
CA GLN A 287 -21.39 -18.83 -2.88
C GLN A 287 -21.88 -18.74 -1.45
N SER A 288 -22.20 -17.56 -0.94
CA SER A 288 -22.74 -17.38 0.41
C SER A 288 -24.14 -17.98 0.51
N GLY A 289 -24.19 -19.29 0.74
CA GLY A 289 -25.34 -19.92 1.36
C GLY A 289 -25.42 -19.41 2.81
N GLN A 290 -26.53 -18.71 3.08
CA GLN A 290 -27.03 -18.30 4.40
C GLN A 290 -26.04 -17.57 5.33
N VAL A 291 -26.30 -16.30 5.52
CA VAL A 291 -25.89 -15.57 6.73
C VAL A 291 -26.48 -16.33 7.93
N ILE A 292 -25.68 -17.15 8.59
CA ILE A 292 -26.08 -17.72 9.89
C ILE A 292 -25.98 -16.56 10.88
N SER A 293 -27.12 -15.95 11.19
CA SER A 293 -27.29 -15.09 12.34
C SER A 293 -26.95 -15.93 13.57
N ILE A 294 -25.85 -15.64 14.23
CA ILE A 294 -25.58 -16.19 15.55
C ILE A 294 -26.53 -15.45 16.49
N GLU A 295 -27.73 -16.02 16.69
CA GLU A 295 -28.63 -15.60 17.76
C GLU A 295 -27.86 -15.68 19.09
N ARG A 296 -27.86 -14.59 19.82
CA ARG A 296 -27.44 -14.59 21.22
C ARG A 296 -28.36 -15.59 21.99
N GLN A 297 -27.81 -16.68 22.42
CA GLN A 297 -28.45 -17.43 23.53
C GLN A 297 -28.47 -16.47 24.72
N SER A 298 -29.61 -15.85 24.95
CA SER A 298 -29.95 -15.19 26.18
C SER A 298 -30.10 -16.32 27.19
N GLY A 299 -29.11 -16.48 28.09
CA GLY A 299 -29.19 -17.36 29.21
C GLY A 299 -30.37 -16.93 30.07
N GLU A 300 -31.41 -17.73 30.07
CA GLU A 300 -32.44 -17.71 31.10
C GLU A 300 -31.77 -18.05 32.43
N LYS A 301 -31.82 -17.08 33.34
CA LYS A 301 -31.62 -17.33 34.75
C LYS A 301 -32.94 -17.90 35.31
N GLY A 302 -32.96 -19.19 35.63
CA GLY A 302 -33.83 -19.78 36.62
C GLY A 302 -33.17 -19.69 38.01
#